data_de00a2554d52a290f74ece677efdfdd5
#
_entry.id   de00a2554d52a290f74ece677efdfdd5
#
_cell.length_a   1.000
_cell.length_b   1.000
_cell.length_c   1.000
_cell.angle_alpha   90.00
_cell.angle_beta   90.00
_cell.angle_gamma   90.00
#
_symmetry.space_group_name_H-M   'P 1'
#
loop_
_entity.id
_entity.type
_entity.pdbx_description
1 polymer ?
#
loop_
_entity_poly.entity_id
_entity_poly.type
_entity_poly.pdbx_seq_one_letter_code
_entity_poly.pdbx_strand_id
1 'polypeptide(L)'
;MHQQLKKMSLIGLILMIFTSVFGFANSPSAFYLMGYSAMPFYLFSALFFFIPFALMMAEMGSAYRREEGGIYSWMNHSVGPRFAFIGTFMWFASYVVWMVSTAAKIWVPLSTFLFGADKTQTWALGSLTPTQTVGILAACWMVVVTFIAVKGINKIAKITAVGGIAVMGLNLVLLLVSGAILLLNGGHFAQPLNFTLSPNPGYQSGMAMLSFVVFAIFAYGGIEAVCGLVDKTDKPEKNFAKGIIIAAIVISIGYSLAIVLWGVSANWQQVLGARSTNLGNITYVLMTSLGATLGQALHLTPAASALTGVWFARITGLSMFLAYTGAFFTLSYSPLKAIIQGTPKALWPSVMTRLNVNGMPAAAMWLQCLLVGVFIVLVSFGGDSASAFYNKLTLMANVSMTLPYLFLTIAFPFFKAKTHLDRPFVIFKNRPSTLLATGVVLLVVTFANIFTIIQPVIDSGDWNSTLWMVGGPIFFSLLALGIYESYRRRMASGALVMES
;
A
#
# COMPACT_ATOMS: atom_id res chain seq x y z
N MET A 1 1.50 31.39 25.69
CA MET A 1 2.59 31.32 24.66
C MET A 1 2.29 30.17 23.70
N HIS A 2 1.70 30.45 22.52
CA HIS A 2 1.60 29.44 21.47
C HIS A 2 3.02 29.13 20.98
N GLN A 3 3.55 27.95 21.28
CA GLN A 3 4.70 27.44 20.56
C GLN A 3 4.34 27.40 19.08
N GLN A 4 4.91 28.28 18.28
CA GLN A 4 4.85 28.18 16.82
C GLN A 4 5.47 26.84 16.46
N LEU A 5 4.62 25.87 16.11
CA LEU A 5 5.07 24.59 15.61
C LEU A 5 5.99 24.84 14.40
N LYS A 6 7.24 24.39 14.49
CA LYS A 6 8.25 24.57 13.45
C LYS A 6 7.71 23.99 12.13
N LYS A 7 7.52 24.83 11.15
CA LYS A 7 7.04 24.41 9.82
C LYS A 7 8.03 23.45 9.17
N MET A 8 7.51 22.49 8.44
CA MET A 8 8.28 21.45 7.76
C MET A 8 9.05 22.05 6.58
N SER A 9 10.36 21.77 6.52
CA SER A 9 11.22 22.21 5.40
C SER A 9 10.92 21.41 4.12
N LEU A 10 11.39 21.90 2.96
CA LEU A 10 11.30 21.18 1.67
C LEU A 10 11.90 19.77 1.76
N ILE A 11 13.09 19.63 2.37
CA ILE A 11 13.75 18.33 2.56
C ILE A 11 12.91 17.43 3.47
N GLY A 12 12.38 17.96 4.57
CA GLY A 12 11.49 17.21 5.45
C GLY A 12 10.23 16.70 4.73
N LEU A 13 9.65 17.52 3.85
CA LEU A 13 8.51 17.12 3.02
C LEU A 13 8.88 16.00 2.04
N ILE A 14 10.00 16.13 1.32
CA ILE A 14 10.47 15.11 0.38
C ILE A 14 10.71 13.77 1.11
N LEU A 15 11.39 13.78 2.26
CA LEU A 15 11.62 12.58 3.06
C LEU A 15 10.31 11.96 3.57
N MET A 16 9.35 12.79 3.98
CA MET A 16 8.05 12.30 4.42
C MET A 16 7.28 11.63 3.28
N ILE A 17 7.26 12.25 2.08
CA ILE A 17 6.63 11.64 0.90
C ILE A 17 7.34 10.32 0.56
N PHE A 18 8.67 10.33 0.52
CA PHE A 18 9.46 9.14 0.24
C PHE A 18 9.13 7.99 1.20
N THR A 19 9.14 8.25 2.50
CA THR A 19 8.87 7.23 3.53
C THR A 19 7.42 6.75 3.56
N SER A 20 6.49 7.58 3.09
CA SER A 20 5.06 7.21 3.02
C SER A 20 4.72 6.37 1.79
N VAL A 21 5.47 6.55 0.69
CA VAL A 21 5.16 5.95 -0.61
C VAL A 21 6.14 4.82 -0.95
N PHE A 22 7.44 4.96 -0.67
CA PHE A 22 8.44 3.98 -1.07
C PHE A 22 8.42 2.74 -0.16
N GLY A 23 7.80 1.65 -0.65
CA GLY A 23 7.73 0.36 0.05
C GLY A 23 8.80 -0.62 -0.42
N PHE A 24 9.67 -1.10 0.47
CA PHE A 24 10.75 -2.05 0.13
C PHE A 24 10.25 -3.29 -0.60
N ALA A 25 9.14 -3.89 -0.14
CA ALA A 25 8.58 -5.11 -0.71
C ALA A 25 8.02 -4.97 -2.15
N ASN A 26 7.82 -3.74 -2.64
CA ASN A 26 7.28 -3.51 -3.98
C ASN A 26 8.30 -3.87 -5.08
N SER A 27 9.58 -3.53 -4.91
CA SER A 27 10.62 -3.82 -5.91
C SER A 27 10.94 -5.32 -6.05
N PRO A 28 11.03 -6.15 -4.97
CA PRO A 28 11.10 -7.61 -5.10
C PRO A 28 9.92 -8.21 -5.86
N SER A 29 8.71 -7.77 -5.53
CA SER A 29 7.49 -8.24 -6.21
C SER A 29 7.51 -7.88 -7.69
N ALA A 30 7.93 -6.66 -8.03
CA ALA A 30 8.05 -6.21 -9.41
C ALA A 30 9.08 -7.04 -10.19
N PHE A 31 10.26 -7.28 -9.60
CA PHE A 31 11.28 -8.10 -10.22
C PHE A 31 10.84 -9.57 -10.41
N TYR A 32 10.11 -10.12 -9.45
CA TYR A 32 9.54 -11.46 -9.54
C TYR A 32 8.50 -11.59 -10.67
N LEU A 33 7.59 -10.61 -10.78
CA LEU A 33 6.52 -10.65 -11.78
C LEU A 33 7.03 -10.33 -13.18
N MET A 34 7.91 -9.34 -13.32
CA MET A 34 8.24 -8.77 -14.62
C MET A 34 9.74 -8.69 -14.92
N GLY A 35 10.62 -8.97 -13.96
CA GLY A 35 12.05 -8.71 -14.13
C GLY A 35 12.31 -7.22 -14.41
N TYR A 36 13.26 -6.92 -15.29
CA TYR A 36 13.56 -5.54 -15.70
C TYR A 36 12.46 -4.89 -16.52
N SER A 37 11.59 -5.66 -17.17
CA SER A 37 10.45 -5.13 -17.92
C SER A 37 9.40 -4.47 -17.03
N ALA A 38 9.51 -4.55 -15.70
CA ALA A 38 8.72 -3.77 -14.75
C ALA A 38 9.04 -2.27 -14.80
N MET A 39 10.28 -1.88 -15.12
CA MET A 39 10.72 -0.48 -15.06
C MET A 39 9.89 0.49 -15.94
N PRO A 40 9.62 0.19 -17.23
CA PRO A 40 8.76 1.04 -18.05
C PRO A 40 7.39 1.29 -17.42
N PHE A 41 6.80 0.30 -16.73
CA PHE A 41 5.51 0.44 -16.08
C PHE A 41 5.56 1.33 -14.84
N TYR A 42 6.67 1.29 -14.07
CA TYR A 42 6.89 2.22 -12.97
C TYR A 42 7.05 3.66 -13.47
N LEU A 43 7.86 3.87 -14.52
CA LEU A 43 8.04 5.20 -15.13
C LEU A 43 6.72 5.72 -15.72
N PHE A 44 5.97 4.86 -16.41
CA PHE A 44 4.64 5.19 -16.93
C PHE A 44 3.68 5.60 -15.81
N SER A 45 3.61 4.81 -14.74
CA SER A 45 2.72 5.08 -13.60
C SER A 45 3.14 6.34 -12.84
N ALA A 46 4.45 6.64 -12.75
CA ALA A 46 4.93 7.89 -12.18
C ALA A 46 4.46 9.11 -13.00
N LEU A 47 4.59 9.05 -14.32
CA LEU A 47 4.28 10.16 -15.21
C LEU A 47 2.77 10.38 -15.38
N PHE A 48 2.00 9.31 -15.59
CA PHE A 48 0.59 9.38 -15.94
C PHE A 48 -0.38 9.20 -14.77
N PHE A 49 0.09 8.68 -13.64
CA PHE A 49 -0.71 8.55 -12.42
C PHE A 49 -0.13 9.39 -11.27
N PHE A 50 1.06 9.08 -10.76
CA PHE A 50 1.54 9.62 -9.48
C PHE A 50 1.69 11.14 -9.50
N ILE A 51 2.43 11.69 -10.46
CA ILE A 51 2.67 13.14 -10.53
C ILE A 51 1.37 13.93 -10.71
N PRO A 52 0.51 13.66 -11.71
CA PRO A 52 -0.71 14.43 -11.87
C PRO A 52 -1.68 14.24 -10.71
N PHE A 53 -1.83 13.03 -10.17
CA PHE A 53 -2.68 12.77 -9.01
C PHE A 53 -2.18 13.52 -7.77
N ALA A 54 -0.89 13.43 -7.46
CA ALA A 54 -0.30 14.12 -6.32
C ALA A 54 -0.46 15.65 -6.41
N LEU A 55 -0.32 16.23 -7.61
CA LEU A 55 -0.52 17.67 -7.83
C LEU A 55 -1.99 18.08 -7.68
N MET A 56 -2.94 17.25 -8.13
CA MET A 56 -4.37 17.47 -7.86
C MET A 56 -4.67 17.46 -6.36
N MET A 57 -4.15 16.47 -5.64
CA MET A 57 -4.32 16.38 -4.19
C MET A 57 -3.67 17.55 -3.46
N ALA A 58 -2.54 18.05 -3.94
CA ALA A 58 -1.89 19.23 -3.40
C ALA A 58 -2.73 20.50 -3.59
N GLU A 59 -3.35 20.70 -4.76
CA GLU A 59 -4.27 21.83 -4.97
C GLU A 59 -5.47 21.76 -4.02
N MET A 60 -6.11 20.60 -3.89
CA MET A 60 -7.23 20.41 -2.96
C MET A 60 -6.80 20.61 -1.51
N GLY A 61 -5.70 19.97 -1.07
CA GLY A 61 -5.17 20.09 0.28
C GLY A 61 -4.78 21.53 0.65
N SER A 62 -4.24 22.31 -0.31
CA SER A 62 -3.90 23.71 -0.07
C SER A 62 -5.12 24.61 0.11
N ALA A 63 -6.18 24.37 -0.68
CA ALA A 63 -7.42 25.13 -0.60
C ALA A 63 -8.22 24.80 0.68
N TYR A 64 -8.26 23.51 1.04
CA TYR A 64 -8.99 23.02 2.22
C TYR A 64 -8.10 22.86 3.47
N ARG A 65 -7.01 23.62 3.56
CA ARG A 65 -6.00 23.52 4.66
C ARG A 65 -6.54 23.73 6.07
N ARG A 66 -7.74 24.33 6.21
CA ARG A 66 -8.40 24.57 7.50
C ARG A 66 -9.41 23.48 7.87
N GLU A 67 -9.67 22.54 6.96
CA GLU A 67 -10.66 21.47 7.14
C GLU A 67 -10.04 20.27 7.87
N GLU A 68 -10.65 19.85 8.97
CA GLU A 68 -10.16 18.71 9.76
C GLU A 68 -10.58 17.34 9.20
N GLY A 69 -11.58 17.30 8.33
CA GLY A 69 -12.14 16.05 7.76
C GLY A 69 -11.31 15.39 6.65
N GLY A 70 -10.16 15.96 6.29
CA GLY A 70 -9.27 15.42 5.27
C GLY A 70 -9.97 15.17 3.94
N ILE A 71 -9.77 13.98 3.34
CA ILE A 71 -10.34 13.63 2.02
C ILE A 71 -11.86 13.66 1.98
N TYR A 72 -12.54 13.41 3.11
CA TYR A 72 -13.99 13.57 3.19
C TYR A 72 -14.42 15.01 2.93
N SER A 73 -13.83 15.97 3.67
CA SER A 73 -14.14 17.40 3.49
C SER A 73 -13.84 17.85 2.07
N TRP A 74 -12.73 17.43 1.47
CA TRP A 74 -12.39 17.78 0.10
C TRP A 74 -13.45 17.33 -0.90
N MET A 75 -13.89 16.09 -0.82
CA MET A 75 -14.94 15.56 -1.70
C MET A 75 -16.32 16.15 -1.37
N ASN A 76 -16.63 16.38 -0.10
CA ASN A 76 -17.91 16.96 0.32
C ASN A 76 -18.10 18.38 -0.21
N HIS A 77 -17.10 19.22 -0.06
CA HIS A 77 -17.15 20.58 -0.59
C HIS A 77 -17.07 20.64 -2.11
N SER A 78 -16.52 19.62 -2.77
CA SER A 78 -16.40 19.58 -4.23
C SER A 78 -17.66 19.04 -4.91
N VAL A 79 -18.12 17.85 -4.51
CA VAL A 79 -19.21 17.08 -5.17
C VAL A 79 -20.47 17.01 -4.30
N GLY A 80 -20.30 16.78 -2.99
CA GLY A 80 -21.38 16.67 -2.03
C GLY A 80 -21.26 15.49 -1.08
N PRO A 81 -22.10 15.46 -0.01
CA PRO A 81 -21.90 14.58 1.13
C PRO A 81 -22.06 13.08 0.82
N ARG A 82 -22.97 12.71 -0.08
CA ARG A 82 -23.18 11.31 -0.46
C ARG A 82 -21.94 10.73 -1.14
N PHE A 83 -21.45 11.43 -2.15
CA PHE A 83 -20.24 11.03 -2.88
C PHE A 83 -19.02 10.99 -1.96
N ALA A 84 -18.85 12.01 -1.14
CA ALA A 84 -17.76 12.11 -0.17
C ALA A 84 -17.75 10.95 0.82
N PHE A 85 -18.92 10.59 1.35
CA PHE A 85 -19.03 9.48 2.29
C PHE A 85 -18.65 8.15 1.65
N ILE A 86 -19.20 7.86 0.45
CA ILE A 86 -18.88 6.62 -0.28
C ILE A 86 -17.38 6.56 -0.60
N GLY A 87 -16.79 7.62 -1.15
CA GLY A 87 -15.37 7.67 -1.50
C GLY A 87 -14.46 7.50 -0.27
N THR A 88 -14.77 8.15 0.85
CA THR A 88 -14.00 8.02 2.10
C THR A 88 -14.18 6.64 2.72
N PHE A 89 -15.38 6.07 2.65
CA PHE A 89 -15.64 4.71 3.13
C PHE A 89 -14.87 3.67 2.29
N MET A 90 -14.81 3.85 0.96
CA MET A 90 -14.02 3.00 0.08
C MET A 90 -12.52 3.13 0.37
N TRP A 91 -12.04 4.33 0.68
CA TRP A 91 -10.67 4.55 1.14
C TRP A 91 -10.40 3.82 2.46
N PHE A 92 -11.28 3.91 3.45
CA PHE A 92 -11.17 3.13 4.69
C PHE A 92 -11.21 1.61 4.42
N ALA A 93 -12.15 1.15 3.60
CA ALA A 93 -12.30 -0.27 3.25
C ALA A 93 -11.06 -0.83 2.56
N SER A 94 -10.36 -0.02 1.77
CA SER A 94 -9.10 -0.44 1.14
C SER A 94 -8.04 -0.84 2.16
N TYR A 95 -7.94 -0.14 3.29
CA TYR A 95 -7.05 -0.52 4.38
C TYR A 95 -7.52 -1.79 5.12
N VAL A 96 -8.84 -2.02 5.22
CA VAL A 96 -9.37 -3.30 5.74
C VAL A 96 -8.90 -4.46 4.86
N VAL A 97 -9.04 -4.34 3.53
CA VAL A 97 -8.56 -5.36 2.58
C VAL A 97 -7.04 -5.51 2.63
N TRP A 98 -6.30 -4.40 2.76
CA TRP A 98 -4.84 -4.45 2.94
C TRP A 98 -4.45 -5.21 4.21
N MET A 99 -5.16 -5.00 5.32
CA MET A 99 -4.93 -5.75 6.56
C MET A 99 -5.22 -7.25 6.38
N VAL A 100 -6.28 -7.61 5.66
CA VAL A 100 -6.56 -9.02 5.31
C VAL A 100 -5.39 -9.62 4.54
N SER A 101 -4.92 -8.94 3.48
CA SER A 101 -3.81 -9.40 2.65
C SER A 101 -2.51 -9.54 3.45
N THR A 102 -2.19 -8.59 4.31
CA THR A 102 -0.89 -8.50 4.97
C THR A 102 -0.85 -9.32 6.27
N ALA A 103 -2.00 -9.53 6.95
CA ALA A 103 -2.06 -10.34 8.17
C ALA A 103 -1.59 -11.79 7.96
N ALA A 104 -1.90 -12.37 6.81
CA ALA A 104 -1.38 -13.69 6.46
C ALA A 104 0.13 -13.63 6.12
N LYS A 105 0.59 -12.54 5.52
CA LYS A 105 1.99 -12.38 5.11
C LYS A 105 2.95 -12.13 6.28
N ILE A 106 2.50 -11.66 7.45
CA ILE A 106 3.39 -11.35 8.58
C ILE A 106 4.11 -12.57 9.15
N TRP A 107 3.53 -13.76 8.96
CA TRP A 107 4.13 -15.01 9.43
C TRP A 107 5.33 -15.44 8.60
N VAL A 108 5.41 -15.05 7.33
CA VAL A 108 6.53 -15.33 6.44
C VAL A 108 7.82 -14.67 6.95
N PRO A 109 7.87 -13.35 7.23
CA PRO A 109 9.05 -12.70 7.80
C PRO A 109 9.43 -13.26 9.18
N LEU A 110 8.45 -13.55 10.04
CA LEU A 110 8.73 -14.16 11.35
C LEU A 110 9.36 -15.54 11.18
N SER A 111 8.80 -16.38 10.32
CA SER A 111 9.35 -17.70 9.99
C SER A 111 10.76 -17.58 9.44
N THR A 112 10.99 -16.67 8.52
CA THR A 112 12.32 -16.44 7.91
C THR A 112 13.33 -15.96 8.94
N PHE A 113 12.96 -15.09 9.85
CA PHE A 113 13.83 -14.66 10.95
C PHE A 113 14.24 -15.84 11.84
N LEU A 114 13.28 -16.66 12.27
CA LEU A 114 13.52 -17.77 13.19
C LEU A 114 14.28 -18.92 12.52
N PHE A 115 13.91 -19.30 11.30
CA PHE A 115 14.41 -20.51 10.63
C PHE A 115 15.39 -20.25 9.49
N GLY A 116 15.59 -19.00 9.07
CA GLY A 116 16.44 -18.62 7.94
C GLY A 116 15.79 -18.85 6.57
N ALA A 117 14.55 -19.35 6.55
CA ALA A 117 13.76 -19.57 5.33
C ALA A 117 12.26 -19.54 5.67
N ASP A 118 11.41 -19.35 4.64
CA ASP A 118 9.97 -19.47 4.79
C ASP A 118 9.56 -20.93 5.02
N LYS A 119 9.13 -21.23 6.23
CA LYS A 119 8.56 -22.53 6.64
C LYS A 119 7.04 -22.51 6.76
N THR A 120 6.39 -21.37 6.50
CA THR A 120 4.93 -21.25 6.65
C THR A 120 4.17 -22.20 5.72
N GLN A 121 4.78 -22.56 4.58
CA GLN A 121 4.21 -23.50 3.61
C GLN A 121 4.18 -24.95 4.12
N THR A 122 4.87 -25.24 5.22
CA THR A 122 4.88 -26.59 5.87
C THR A 122 4.16 -26.58 7.21
N TRP A 123 3.63 -25.45 7.67
CA TRP A 123 2.92 -25.37 8.93
C TRP A 123 1.55 -26.04 8.80
N ALA A 124 1.32 -27.04 9.61
CA ALA A 124 0.04 -27.73 9.71
C ALA A 124 -0.41 -27.78 11.17
N LEU A 125 -1.64 -27.43 11.43
CA LEU A 125 -2.26 -27.54 12.76
C LEU A 125 -3.39 -28.59 12.70
N GLY A 126 -3.12 -29.78 13.16
CA GLY A 126 -4.04 -30.90 13.03
C GLY A 126 -4.30 -31.27 11.57
N SER A 127 -5.56 -31.22 11.15
CA SER A 127 -5.98 -31.49 9.76
C SER A 127 -5.98 -30.26 8.83
N LEU A 128 -5.55 -29.10 9.34
CA LEU A 128 -5.57 -27.87 8.57
C LEU A 128 -4.40 -27.80 7.58
N THR A 129 -4.67 -27.28 6.38
CA THR A 129 -3.63 -26.99 5.40
C THR A 129 -2.73 -25.84 5.87
N PRO A 130 -1.53 -25.67 5.28
CA PRO A 130 -0.67 -24.53 5.60
C PRO A 130 -1.33 -23.16 5.44
N THR A 131 -2.12 -22.95 4.39
CA THR A 131 -2.85 -21.68 4.15
C THR A 131 -3.92 -21.45 5.21
N GLN A 132 -4.66 -22.48 5.61
CA GLN A 132 -5.65 -22.42 6.68
C GLN A 132 -4.99 -22.12 8.05
N THR A 133 -3.88 -22.80 8.34
CA THR A 133 -3.10 -22.56 9.57
C THR A 133 -2.61 -21.13 9.66
N VAL A 134 -2.00 -20.61 8.58
CA VAL A 134 -1.54 -19.21 8.49
C VAL A 134 -2.72 -18.24 8.62
N GLY A 135 -3.87 -18.55 8.04
CA GLY A 135 -5.09 -17.74 8.16
C GLY A 135 -5.59 -17.63 9.60
N ILE A 136 -5.66 -18.74 10.33
CA ILE A 136 -6.05 -18.73 11.76
C ILE A 136 -5.05 -17.91 12.60
N LEU A 137 -3.75 -18.14 12.39
CA LEU A 137 -2.71 -17.35 13.05
C LEU A 137 -2.83 -15.86 12.74
N ALA A 138 -3.18 -15.50 11.49
CA ALA A 138 -3.40 -14.12 11.09
C ALA A 138 -4.62 -13.50 11.79
N ALA A 139 -5.72 -14.24 11.93
CA ALA A 139 -6.88 -13.78 12.67
C ALA A 139 -6.55 -13.57 14.17
N CYS A 140 -5.81 -14.49 14.78
CA CYS A 140 -5.31 -14.35 16.16
C CYS A 140 -4.40 -13.10 16.28
N TRP A 141 -3.53 -12.87 15.30
CA TRP A 141 -2.68 -11.68 15.26
C TRP A 141 -3.49 -10.39 15.26
N MET A 142 -4.56 -10.31 14.48
CA MET A 142 -5.46 -9.16 14.46
C MET A 142 -6.08 -8.87 15.81
N VAL A 143 -6.46 -9.92 16.56
CA VAL A 143 -6.97 -9.78 17.94
C VAL A 143 -5.89 -9.19 18.85
N VAL A 144 -4.66 -9.71 18.79
CA VAL A 144 -3.53 -9.22 19.61
C VAL A 144 -3.22 -7.75 19.29
N VAL A 145 -3.11 -7.40 18.00
CA VAL A 145 -2.85 -6.02 17.56
C VAL A 145 -3.95 -5.09 18.05
N THR A 146 -5.23 -5.45 17.87
CA THR A 146 -6.36 -4.63 18.31
C THR A 146 -6.37 -4.45 19.82
N PHE A 147 -6.15 -5.53 20.59
CA PHE A 147 -6.08 -5.45 22.04
C PHE A 147 -4.98 -4.50 22.55
N ILE A 148 -3.81 -4.49 21.89
CA ILE A 148 -2.73 -3.56 22.22
C ILE A 148 -3.04 -2.15 21.76
N ALA A 149 -3.57 -1.97 20.54
CA ALA A 149 -3.85 -0.68 19.95
C ALA A 149 -4.91 0.11 20.74
N VAL A 150 -5.93 -0.55 21.25
CA VAL A 150 -6.97 0.05 22.11
C VAL A 150 -6.38 0.68 23.39
N LYS A 151 -5.16 0.28 23.81
CA LYS A 151 -4.48 0.83 24.99
C LYS A 151 -3.72 2.14 24.76
N GLY A 152 -3.76 2.71 23.56
CA GLY A 152 -3.34 4.07 23.29
C GLY A 152 -2.30 4.27 22.19
N ILE A 153 -2.31 5.48 21.63
CA ILE A 153 -1.53 5.90 20.45
C ILE A 153 -0.01 5.93 20.68
N ASN A 154 0.44 6.19 21.90
CA ASN A 154 1.89 6.31 22.19
C ASN A 154 2.64 4.98 21.96
N LYS A 155 1.96 3.84 22.17
CA LYS A 155 2.53 2.52 21.90
C LYS A 155 2.62 2.25 20.39
N ILE A 156 1.60 2.69 19.65
CA ILE A 156 1.54 2.60 18.18
C ILE A 156 2.72 3.35 17.57
N ALA A 157 2.93 4.60 17.93
CA ALA A 157 3.97 5.46 17.36
C ALA A 157 5.39 4.88 17.53
N LYS A 158 5.70 4.32 18.71
CA LYS A 158 7.02 3.72 18.98
C LYS A 158 7.29 2.50 18.09
N ILE A 159 6.32 1.58 17.98
CA ILE A 159 6.47 0.36 17.17
C ILE A 159 6.62 0.72 15.68
N THR A 160 5.80 1.65 15.20
CA THR A 160 5.84 2.12 13.80
C THR A 160 7.18 2.77 13.46
N ALA A 161 7.74 3.59 14.36
CA ALA A 161 9.03 4.23 14.14
C ALA A 161 10.17 3.21 13.99
N VAL A 162 10.20 2.18 14.84
CA VAL A 162 11.20 1.10 14.75
C VAL A 162 11.08 0.35 13.42
N GLY A 163 9.86 0.01 12.99
CA GLY A 163 9.61 -0.65 11.71
C GLY A 163 10.07 0.20 10.52
N GLY A 164 9.80 1.50 10.55
CA GLY A 164 10.21 2.43 9.49
C GLY A 164 11.74 2.52 9.34
N ILE A 165 12.48 2.64 10.46
CA ILE A 165 13.95 2.66 10.45
C ILE A 165 14.51 1.35 9.90
N ALA A 166 13.93 0.21 10.31
CA ALA A 166 14.37 -1.10 9.84
C ALA A 166 14.25 -1.25 8.31
N VAL A 167 13.14 -0.82 7.73
CA VAL A 167 12.92 -0.87 6.26
C VAL A 167 13.86 0.08 5.52
N MET A 168 14.11 1.29 6.05
CA MET A 168 15.11 2.19 5.46
C MET A 168 16.48 1.54 5.41
N GLY A 169 16.88 0.83 6.48
CA GLY A 169 18.12 0.07 6.53
C GLY A 169 18.21 -0.99 5.43
N LEU A 170 17.13 -1.69 5.13
CA LEU A 170 17.11 -2.69 4.04
C LEU A 170 17.37 -2.09 2.66
N ASN A 171 16.84 -0.88 2.38
CA ASN A 171 17.12 -0.20 1.11
C ASN A 171 18.61 0.18 0.99
N LEU A 172 19.23 0.64 2.09
CA LEU A 172 20.65 0.92 2.11
C LEU A 172 21.50 -0.36 1.94
N VAL A 173 21.12 -1.44 2.59
CA VAL A 173 21.79 -2.74 2.42
C VAL A 173 21.72 -3.20 0.96
N LEU A 174 20.54 -3.15 0.33
CA LEU A 174 20.41 -3.49 -1.09
C LEU A 174 21.33 -2.67 -1.97
N LEU A 175 21.35 -1.34 -1.79
CA LEU A 175 22.17 -0.43 -2.59
C LEU A 175 23.67 -0.71 -2.40
N LEU A 176 24.14 -0.76 -1.16
CA LEU A 176 25.56 -0.89 -0.83
C LEU A 176 26.09 -2.28 -1.20
N VAL A 177 25.33 -3.33 -0.91
CA VAL A 177 25.76 -4.71 -1.17
C VAL A 177 25.75 -5.01 -2.66
N SER A 178 24.71 -4.60 -3.40
CA SER A 178 24.67 -4.76 -4.87
C SER A 178 25.79 -3.96 -5.53
N GLY A 179 26.10 -2.76 -5.06
CA GLY A 179 27.23 -1.96 -5.52
C GLY A 179 28.57 -2.67 -5.27
N ALA A 180 28.76 -3.24 -4.07
CA ALA A 180 29.96 -4.02 -3.73
C ALA A 180 30.11 -5.27 -4.62
N ILE A 181 29.03 -6.02 -4.84
CA ILE A 181 29.03 -7.19 -5.74
C ILE A 181 29.43 -6.78 -7.15
N LEU A 182 28.85 -5.70 -7.70
CA LEU A 182 29.22 -5.21 -9.04
C LEU A 182 30.69 -4.85 -9.16
N LEU A 183 31.24 -4.17 -8.16
CA LEU A 183 32.66 -3.80 -8.14
C LEU A 183 33.57 -5.05 -8.06
N LEU A 184 33.23 -6.02 -7.23
CA LEU A 184 34.00 -7.25 -7.05
C LEU A 184 33.89 -8.22 -8.25
N ASN A 185 32.75 -8.26 -8.91
CA ASN A 185 32.49 -9.15 -10.06
C ASN A 185 32.72 -8.47 -11.41
N GLY A 186 33.42 -7.33 -11.48
CA GLY A 186 33.72 -6.67 -12.75
C GLY A 186 32.50 -6.13 -13.50
N GLY A 187 31.43 -5.78 -12.79
CA GLY A 187 30.21 -5.22 -13.38
C GLY A 187 29.20 -6.23 -13.95
N HIS A 188 29.40 -7.54 -13.70
CA HIS A 188 28.50 -8.58 -14.21
C HIS A 188 27.18 -8.67 -13.44
N PHE A 189 26.06 -8.76 -14.18
CA PHE A 189 24.72 -9.03 -13.66
C PHE A 189 24.40 -10.52 -13.78
N ALA A 190 23.81 -11.11 -12.72
CA ALA A 190 23.32 -12.48 -12.76
C ALA A 190 22.12 -12.63 -13.71
N GLN A 191 21.25 -11.60 -13.80
CA GLN A 191 20.15 -11.54 -14.73
C GLN A 191 20.57 -10.77 -15.99
N PRO A 192 20.45 -11.35 -17.21
CA PRO A 192 20.65 -10.61 -18.46
C PRO A 192 19.70 -9.41 -18.57
N LEU A 193 20.22 -8.27 -19.00
CA LEU A 193 19.45 -7.03 -19.15
C LEU A 193 18.44 -7.16 -20.30
N ASN A 194 17.16 -7.23 -19.98
CA ASN A 194 16.06 -7.20 -20.93
C ASN A 194 14.89 -6.37 -20.34
N PHE A 195 14.60 -5.22 -20.95
CA PHE A 195 13.57 -4.30 -20.50
C PHE A 195 12.23 -4.45 -21.22
N THR A 196 12.16 -5.32 -22.23
CA THR A 196 10.98 -5.46 -23.09
C THR A 196 10.20 -6.74 -22.84
N LEU A 197 10.89 -7.82 -22.46
CA LEU A 197 10.28 -9.12 -22.21
C LEU A 197 10.44 -9.55 -20.75
N SER A 198 9.33 -9.97 -20.15
CA SER A 198 9.36 -10.55 -18.80
C SER A 198 10.06 -11.91 -18.81
N PRO A 199 10.96 -12.19 -17.86
CA PRO A 199 11.51 -13.54 -17.67
C PRO A 199 10.47 -14.51 -17.07
N ASN A 200 9.38 -14.00 -16.52
CA ASN A 200 8.28 -14.76 -15.95
C ASN A 200 7.30 -15.18 -17.05
N PRO A 201 7.11 -16.48 -17.32
CA PRO A 201 6.17 -16.95 -18.35
C PRO A 201 4.73 -16.45 -18.14
N GLY A 202 4.29 -16.28 -16.89
CA GLY A 202 2.97 -15.75 -16.56
C GLY A 202 2.76 -14.28 -16.92
N TYR A 203 3.81 -13.54 -17.31
CA TYR A 203 3.76 -12.12 -17.65
C TYR A 203 4.37 -11.82 -19.03
N GLN A 204 4.31 -12.76 -19.95
CA GLN A 204 4.78 -12.59 -21.34
C GLN A 204 3.66 -12.19 -22.30
N SER A 205 2.39 -12.46 -21.98
CA SER A 205 1.28 -12.01 -22.80
C SER A 205 1.03 -10.50 -22.61
N GLY A 206 0.55 -9.81 -23.66
CA GLY A 206 0.22 -8.39 -23.58
C GLY A 206 -0.81 -8.08 -22.49
N MET A 207 -1.79 -8.97 -22.28
CA MET A 207 -2.78 -8.85 -21.23
C MET A 207 -2.15 -8.90 -19.84
N ALA A 208 -1.30 -9.89 -19.58
CA ALA A 208 -0.62 -10.04 -18.31
C ALA A 208 0.34 -8.87 -18.02
N MET A 209 1.07 -8.39 -19.04
CA MET A 209 1.91 -7.19 -18.89
C MET A 209 1.08 -5.95 -18.53
N LEU A 210 -0.08 -5.75 -19.18
CA LEU A 210 -0.96 -4.62 -18.89
C LEU A 210 -1.60 -4.70 -17.50
N SER A 211 -1.89 -5.91 -17.01
CA SER A 211 -2.40 -6.10 -15.64
C SER A 211 -1.36 -5.70 -14.58
N PHE A 212 -0.06 -5.72 -14.91
CA PHE A 212 1.00 -5.29 -14.00
C PHE A 212 0.94 -3.79 -13.66
N VAL A 213 0.28 -2.96 -14.48
CA VAL A 213 0.14 -1.50 -14.23
C VAL A 213 -0.45 -1.23 -12.84
N VAL A 214 -1.39 -2.07 -12.35
CA VAL A 214 -1.96 -1.89 -11.00
C VAL A 214 -0.93 -2.05 -9.89
N PHE A 215 0.04 -2.94 -10.04
CA PHE A 215 1.14 -3.10 -9.09
C PHE A 215 2.01 -1.84 -9.02
N ALA A 216 2.30 -1.24 -10.17
CA ALA A 216 3.05 0.00 -10.23
C ALA A 216 2.27 1.18 -9.63
N ILE A 217 0.95 1.30 -9.91
CA ILE A 217 0.08 2.32 -9.29
C ILE A 217 0.02 2.11 -7.77
N PHE A 218 -0.19 0.89 -7.31
CA PHE A 218 -0.23 0.56 -5.88
C PHE A 218 1.07 0.98 -5.17
N ALA A 219 2.22 0.78 -5.81
CA ALA A 219 3.52 1.13 -5.24
C ALA A 219 3.71 2.64 -5.02
N TYR A 220 2.93 3.48 -5.72
CA TYR A 220 2.89 4.94 -5.54
C TYR A 220 1.78 5.42 -4.59
N GLY A 221 1.02 4.53 -3.97
CA GLY A 221 -0.03 4.86 -3.01
C GLY A 221 0.50 5.50 -1.73
N GLY A 222 -0.36 6.29 -1.05
CA GLY A 222 -0.04 6.92 0.24
C GLY A 222 0.19 8.44 0.17
N ILE A 223 0.28 9.03 -1.01
CA ILE A 223 0.50 10.48 -1.17
C ILE A 223 -0.66 11.32 -0.61
N GLU A 224 -1.88 10.81 -0.64
CA GLU A 224 -3.07 11.49 -0.13
C GLU A 224 -2.95 11.82 1.36
N ALA A 225 -2.28 10.98 2.14
CA ALA A 225 -2.04 11.22 3.56
C ALA A 225 -1.11 12.42 3.80
N VAL A 226 -0.15 12.65 2.89
CA VAL A 226 0.80 13.77 2.98
C VAL A 226 0.17 15.06 2.48
N CYS A 227 -0.70 15.00 1.48
CA CYS A 227 -1.35 16.18 0.92
C CYS A 227 -2.24 16.91 1.94
N GLY A 228 -2.72 16.25 2.99
CA GLY A 228 -3.39 16.88 4.13
C GLY A 228 -2.49 17.73 5.05
N LEU A 229 -1.17 17.76 4.82
CA LEU A 229 -0.19 18.48 5.62
C LEU A 229 0.37 19.74 4.95
N VAL A 230 -0.31 20.24 3.94
CA VAL A 230 0.13 21.44 3.18
C VAL A 230 0.33 22.64 4.10
N ASP A 231 -0.60 22.87 5.04
CA ASP A 231 -0.57 23.96 6.02
C ASP A 231 0.64 23.92 6.98
N LYS A 232 1.20 22.74 7.19
CA LYS A 232 2.37 22.51 8.07
C LYS A 232 3.70 22.65 7.32
N THR A 233 3.67 22.91 6.01
CA THR A 233 4.87 23.08 5.18
C THR A 233 5.29 24.55 5.16
N ASP A 234 6.60 24.83 5.17
CA ASP A 234 7.12 26.17 4.99
C ASP A 234 6.88 26.63 3.54
N LYS A 235 6.34 27.85 3.36
CA LYS A 235 5.98 28.45 2.04
C LYS A 235 5.25 27.41 1.15
N PRO A 236 4.08 26.90 1.56
CA PRO A 236 3.43 25.76 0.94
C PRO A 236 3.15 25.99 -0.56
N GLU A 237 2.82 27.22 -0.96
CA GLU A 237 2.56 27.61 -2.35
C GLU A 237 3.73 27.34 -3.31
N LYS A 238 4.96 27.29 -2.79
CA LYS A 238 6.18 27.00 -3.57
C LYS A 238 6.76 25.63 -3.27
N ASN A 239 6.90 25.31 -1.98
CA ASN A 239 7.66 24.16 -1.55
C ASN A 239 6.86 22.85 -1.70
N PHE A 240 5.52 22.91 -1.63
CA PHE A 240 4.72 21.67 -1.67
C PHE A 240 4.75 21.04 -3.07
N ALA A 241 4.50 21.79 -4.13
CA ALA A 241 4.60 21.28 -5.51
C ALA A 241 6.00 20.78 -5.84
N LYS A 242 7.02 21.61 -5.47
CA LYS A 242 8.42 21.23 -5.66
C LYS A 242 8.75 19.93 -4.93
N GLY A 243 8.30 19.79 -3.70
CA GLY A 243 8.50 18.58 -2.88
C GLY A 243 7.89 17.35 -3.54
N ILE A 244 6.64 17.44 -4.03
CA ILE A 244 5.96 16.34 -4.73
C ILE A 244 6.74 15.94 -6.00
N ILE A 245 7.10 16.89 -6.86
CA ILE A 245 7.80 16.59 -8.12
C ILE A 245 9.16 15.93 -7.84
N ILE A 246 9.94 16.50 -6.91
CA ILE A 246 11.26 15.94 -6.56
C ILE A 246 11.07 14.55 -5.94
N ALA A 247 10.12 14.38 -5.01
CA ALA A 247 9.85 13.08 -4.40
C ALA A 247 9.41 12.05 -5.46
N ALA A 248 8.56 12.44 -6.42
CA ALA A 248 8.14 11.57 -7.52
C ALA A 248 9.33 11.07 -8.34
N ILE A 249 10.25 11.98 -8.69
CA ILE A 249 11.46 11.63 -9.44
C ILE A 249 12.34 10.68 -8.61
N VAL A 250 12.60 11.03 -7.34
CA VAL A 250 13.44 10.21 -6.44
C VAL A 250 12.84 8.82 -6.24
N ILE A 251 11.52 8.71 -6.02
CA ILE A 251 10.83 7.43 -5.84
C ILE A 251 10.87 6.60 -7.12
N SER A 252 10.64 7.23 -8.30
CA SER A 252 10.66 6.53 -9.59
C SER A 252 12.04 6.00 -9.92
N ILE A 253 13.09 6.80 -9.70
CA ILE A 253 14.48 6.37 -9.84
C ILE A 253 14.80 5.28 -8.82
N GLY A 254 14.35 5.44 -7.57
CA GLY A 254 14.55 4.47 -6.50
C GLY A 254 13.97 3.09 -6.82
N TYR A 255 12.71 3.03 -7.29
CA TYR A 255 12.11 1.76 -7.71
C TYR A 255 12.83 1.16 -8.93
N SER A 256 13.13 1.98 -9.95
CA SER A 256 13.84 1.53 -11.14
C SER A 256 15.22 0.97 -10.79
N LEU A 257 15.97 1.69 -9.96
CA LEU A 257 17.28 1.26 -9.48
C LEU A 257 17.18 -0.03 -8.66
N ALA A 258 16.24 -0.11 -7.71
CA ALA A 258 16.05 -1.32 -6.91
C ALA A 258 15.74 -2.55 -7.78
N ILE A 259 14.88 -2.40 -8.81
CA ILE A 259 14.58 -3.48 -9.76
C ILE A 259 15.85 -3.94 -10.50
N VAL A 260 16.71 -3.01 -10.94
CA VAL A 260 17.99 -3.37 -11.58
C VAL A 260 18.93 -4.06 -10.59
N LEU A 261 19.01 -3.58 -9.36
CA LEU A 261 19.90 -4.12 -8.34
C LEU A 261 19.55 -5.56 -7.94
N TRP A 262 18.28 -5.96 -7.99
CA TRP A 262 17.91 -7.36 -7.76
C TRP A 262 18.55 -8.32 -8.76
N GLY A 263 18.68 -7.94 -10.01
CA GLY A 263 19.31 -8.75 -11.02
C GLY A 263 20.83 -8.84 -10.94
N VAL A 264 21.49 -8.06 -10.07
CA VAL A 264 22.93 -8.22 -9.76
C VAL A 264 23.20 -9.58 -9.15
N SER A 265 22.33 -10.05 -8.27
CA SER A 265 22.49 -11.26 -7.48
C SER A 265 21.53 -12.40 -7.82
N ALA A 266 20.47 -12.14 -8.58
CA ALA A 266 19.44 -13.12 -8.84
C ALA A 266 19.16 -13.27 -10.32
N ASN A 267 19.46 -14.47 -10.88
CA ASN A 267 18.93 -14.89 -12.16
C ASN A 267 17.50 -15.42 -11.97
N TRP A 268 16.54 -14.90 -12.73
CA TRP A 268 15.13 -15.20 -12.54
C TRP A 268 14.82 -16.70 -12.63
N GLN A 269 15.35 -17.38 -13.65
CA GLN A 269 15.08 -18.81 -13.88
C GLN A 269 15.66 -19.68 -12.76
N GLN A 270 16.86 -19.35 -12.30
CA GLN A 270 17.56 -20.16 -11.31
C GLN A 270 17.06 -19.92 -9.88
N VAL A 271 16.72 -18.67 -9.54
CA VAL A 271 16.39 -18.27 -8.16
C VAL A 271 14.89 -18.21 -7.93
N LEU A 272 14.13 -17.70 -8.92
CA LEU A 272 12.72 -17.33 -8.74
C LEU A 272 11.75 -18.33 -9.40
N GLY A 273 12.22 -19.17 -10.33
CA GLY A 273 11.41 -20.19 -11.00
C GLY A 273 11.00 -21.38 -10.11
N ALA A 274 11.48 -21.44 -8.86
CA ALA A 274 11.14 -22.53 -7.94
C ALA A 274 9.67 -22.47 -7.51
N ARG A 275 9.01 -23.64 -7.43
CA ARG A 275 7.59 -23.77 -7.01
C ARG A 275 7.31 -23.23 -5.59
N SER A 276 8.33 -23.17 -4.73
CA SER A 276 8.24 -22.64 -3.37
C SER A 276 8.30 -21.11 -3.31
N THR A 277 8.70 -20.44 -4.40
CA THR A 277 8.79 -18.98 -4.49
C THR A 277 7.42 -18.40 -4.86
N ASN A 278 6.97 -17.41 -4.12
CA ASN A 278 5.68 -16.75 -4.31
C ASN A 278 5.72 -15.29 -3.81
N LEU A 279 4.64 -14.53 -4.04
CA LEU A 279 4.54 -13.12 -3.61
C LEU A 279 4.57 -12.90 -2.07
N GLY A 280 4.43 -13.95 -1.27
CA GLY A 280 4.58 -13.86 0.18
C GLY A 280 6.05 -13.89 0.62
N ASN A 281 6.90 -14.65 -0.07
CA ASN A 281 8.28 -14.90 0.36
C ASN A 281 9.39 -14.33 -0.56
N ILE A 282 9.04 -13.79 -1.71
CA ILE A 282 9.99 -13.30 -2.72
C ILE A 282 11.05 -12.35 -2.17
N THR A 283 10.68 -11.46 -1.27
CA THR A 283 11.61 -10.50 -0.64
C THR A 283 12.77 -11.22 0.07
N TYR A 284 12.47 -12.30 0.77
CA TYR A 284 13.46 -13.07 1.54
C TYR A 284 14.30 -13.95 0.64
N VAL A 285 13.71 -14.51 -0.43
CA VAL A 285 14.42 -15.29 -1.44
C VAL A 285 15.48 -14.43 -2.15
N LEU A 286 15.11 -13.21 -2.57
CA LEU A 286 16.04 -12.27 -3.21
C LEU A 286 17.14 -11.81 -2.25
N MET A 287 16.82 -11.54 -0.99
CA MET A 287 17.82 -11.16 0.01
C MET A 287 18.76 -12.32 0.36
N THR A 288 18.26 -13.55 0.37
CA THR A 288 19.12 -14.74 0.48
C THR A 288 20.11 -14.82 -0.68
N SER A 289 19.62 -14.62 -1.91
CA SER A 289 20.48 -14.60 -3.11
C SER A 289 21.53 -13.47 -3.02
N LEU A 290 21.11 -12.27 -2.60
CA LEU A 290 22.01 -11.13 -2.44
C LEU A 290 23.17 -11.43 -1.47
N GLY A 291 22.85 -11.99 -0.29
CA GLY A 291 23.87 -12.35 0.70
C GLY A 291 24.77 -13.48 0.24
N ALA A 292 24.22 -14.51 -0.41
CA ALA A 292 25.00 -15.62 -0.94
C ALA A 292 25.97 -15.16 -2.06
N THR A 293 25.48 -14.31 -2.99
CA THR A 293 26.30 -13.74 -4.05
C THR A 293 27.41 -12.82 -3.51
N LEU A 294 27.13 -12.06 -2.45
CA LEU A 294 28.16 -11.29 -1.75
C LEU A 294 29.25 -12.21 -1.19
N GLY A 295 28.86 -13.30 -0.53
CA GLY A 295 29.84 -14.30 -0.02
C GLY A 295 30.70 -14.88 -1.13
N GLN A 296 30.12 -15.21 -2.28
CA GLN A 296 30.86 -15.69 -3.46
C GLN A 296 31.81 -14.62 -4.01
N ALA A 297 31.35 -13.37 -4.14
CA ALA A 297 32.18 -12.26 -4.61
C ALA A 297 33.37 -11.96 -3.68
N LEU A 298 33.23 -12.26 -2.38
CA LEU A 298 34.29 -12.19 -1.37
C LEU A 298 35.15 -13.48 -1.32
N HIS A 299 34.98 -14.41 -2.26
CA HIS A 299 35.68 -15.69 -2.33
C HIS A 299 35.56 -16.56 -1.06
N LEU A 300 34.41 -16.46 -0.36
CA LEU A 300 34.13 -17.33 0.77
C LEU A 300 33.84 -18.76 0.29
N THR A 301 34.01 -19.73 1.18
CA THR A 301 33.62 -21.12 0.86
C THR A 301 32.11 -21.20 0.51
N PRO A 302 31.67 -22.20 -0.27
CA PRO A 302 30.27 -22.37 -0.62
C PRO A 302 29.35 -22.40 0.62
N ALA A 303 29.78 -23.06 1.69
CA ALA A 303 29.04 -23.15 2.94
C ALA A 303 28.94 -21.76 3.65
N ALA A 304 30.05 -20.99 3.70
CA ALA A 304 30.04 -19.64 4.28
C ALA A 304 29.20 -18.68 3.44
N SER A 305 29.25 -18.77 2.10
CA SER A 305 28.41 -17.95 1.21
C SER A 305 26.92 -18.25 1.40
N ALA A 306 26.53 -19.53 1.49
CA ALA A 306 25.15 -19.91 1.81
C ALA A 306 24.71 -19.40 3.19
N LEU A 307 25.57 -19.49 4.20
CA LEU A 307 25.29 -18.98 5.54
C LEU A 307 25.10 -17.45 5.54
N THR A 308 25.90 -16.70 4.76
CA THR A 308 25.72 -15.27 4.56
C THR A 308 24.34 -14.96 4.01
N GLY A 309 23.88 -15.71 3.00
CA GLY A 309 22.53 -15.61 2.47
C GLY A 309 21.44 -15.83 3.52
N VAL A 310 21.58 -16.86 4.35
CA VAL A 310 20.66 -17.14 5.48
C VAL A 310 20.59 -15.97 6.47
N TRP A 311 21.71 -15.34 6.79
CA TRP A 311 21.73 -14.18 7.69
C TRP A 311 21.06 -12.95 7.07
N PHE A 312 21.26 -12.72 5.77
CA PHE A 312 20.55 -11.66 5.05
C PHE A 312 19.02 -11.89 5.09
N ALA A 313 18.58 -13.13 4.88
CA ALA A 313 17.17 -13.48 5.01
C ALA A 313 16.65 -13.23 6.44
N ARG A 314 17.38 -13.63 7.47
CA ARG A 314 17.00 -13.44 8.88
C ARG A 314 16.86 -11.97 9.25
N ILE A 315 17.86 -11.15 8.90
CA ILE A 315 17.84 -9.70 9.16
C ILE A 315 16.66 -9.05 8.43
N THR A 316 16.43 -9.42 7.17
CA THR A 316 15.29 -8.97 6.39
C THR A 316 13.97 -9.41 7.02
N GLY A 317 13.89 -10.66 7.46
CA GLY A 317 12.73 -11.21 8.15
C GLY A 317 12.38 -10.40 9.40
N LEU A 318 13.36 -10.13 10.26
CA LEU A 318 13.16 -9.30 11.44
C LEU A 318 12.70 -7.87 11.08
N SER A 319 13.38 -7.23 10.12
CA SER A 319 13.05 -5.88 9.69
C SER A 319 11.64 -5.78 9.12
N MET A 320 11.25 -6.69 8.26
CA MET A 320 9.90 -6.72 7.67
C MET A 320 8.81 -7.09 8.68
N PHE A 321 9.10 -7.99 9.64
CA PHE A 321 8.19 -8.30 10.74
C PHE A 321 7.90 -7.07 11.60
N LEU A 322 8.93 -6.30 11.96
CA LEU A 322 8.78 -5.04 12.70
C LEU A 322 8.01 -3.99 11.89
N ALA A 323 8.28 -3.88 10.59
CA ALA A 323 7.60 -2.95 9.70
C ALA A 323 6.11 -3.28 9.55
N TYR A 324 5.77 -4.52 9.27
CA TYR A 324 4.36 -4.95 9.18
C TYR A 324 3.64 -4.78 10.52
N THR A 325 4.28 -5.13 11.63
CA THR A 325 3.73 -4.88 12.97
C THR A 325 3.40 -3.40 13.17
N GLY A 326 4.32 -2.50 12.85
CA GLY A 326 4.10 -1.06 12.93
C GLY A 326 2.96 -0.58 12.03
N ALA A 327 2.90 -1.08 10.78
CA ALA A 327 1.82 -0.78 9.86
C ALA A 327 0.47 -1.25 10.38
N PHE A 328 0.37 -2.47 10.90
CA PHE A 328 -0.88 -2.99 11.50
C PHE A 328 -1.37 -2.13 12.65
N PHE A 329 -0.49 -1.74 13.57
CA PHE A 329 -0.87 -0.86 14.67
C PHE A 329 -1.40 0.49 14.16
N THR A 330 -0.74 1.08 13.17
CA THR A 330 -1.17 2.35 12.57
C THR A 330 -2.53 2.21 11.87
N LEU A 331 -2.71 1.16 11.06
CA LEU A 331 -3.92 0.96 10.27
C LEU A 331 -5.12 0.49 11.08
N SER A 332 -4.88 -0.14 12.24
CA SER A 332 -5.95 -0.48 13.18
C SER A 332 -6.64 0.76 13.77
N TYR A 333 -5.98 1.92 13.72
CA TYR A 333 -6.50 3.14 14.34
C TYR A 333 -6.68 4.30 13.36
N SER A 334 -5.65 4.64 12.57
CA SER A 334 -5.60 5.92 11.84
C SER A 334 -6.69 6.09 10.78
N PRO A 335 -6.94 5.14 9.85
CA PRO A 335 -8.01 5.29 8.87
C PRO A 335 -9.40 5.24 9.50
N LEU A 336 -9.56 4.42 10.54
CA LEU A 336 -10.82 4.31 11.28
C LEU A 336 -11.15 5.62 12.01
N LYS A 337 -10.16 6.24 12.66
CA LYS A 337 -10.33 7.56 13.27
C LYS A 337 -10.67 8.60 12.22
N ALA A 338 -9.97 8.61 11.09
CA ALA A 338 -10.21 9.58 10.02
C ALA A 338 -11.65 9.52 9.50
N ILE A 339 -12.21 8.34 9.28
CA ILE A 339 -13.58 8.22 8.81
C ILE A 339 -14.61 8.55 9.88
N ILE A 340 -14.43 8.09 11.14
CA ILE A 340 -15.40 8.35 12.22
C ILE A 340 -15.40 9.82 12.64
N GLN A 341 -14.24 10.45 12.75
CA GLN A 341 -14.12 11.84 13.19
C GLN A 341 -14.25 12.84 12.04
N GLY A 342 -13.86 12.45 10.82
CA GLY A 342 -13.94 13.30 9.62
C GLY A 342 -15.33 13.35 8.98
N THR A 343 -16.27 12.50 9.40
CA THR A 343 -17.64 12.47 8.87
C THR A 343 -18.65 12.86 9.95
N PRO A 344 -19.90 13.28 9.59
CA PRO A 344 -20.92 13.60 10.56
C PRO A 344 -21.15 12.48 11.58
N LYS A 345 -21.10 12.77 12.87
CA LYS A 345 -21.27 11.77 13.95
C LYS A 345 -22.57 10.99 13.85
N ALA A 346 -23.64 11.63 13.35
CA ALA A 346 -24.94 11.03 13.17
C ALA A 346 -24.99 9.91 12.11
N LEU A 347 -23.95 9.76 11.28
CA LEU A 347 -23.79 8.60 10.38
C LEU A 347 -23.53 7.30 11.14
N TRP A 348 -22.94 7.40 12.34
CA TRP A 348 -22.45 6.26 13.09
C TRP A 348 -23.33 5.95 14.30
N PRO A 349 -23.45 4.67 14.70
CA PRO A 349 -23.98 4.33 16.02
C PRO A 349 -23.15 4.99 17.12
N SER A 350 -23.79 5.50 18.16
CA SER A 350 -23.12 6.21 19.26
C SER A 350 -22.01 5.39 19.95
N VAL A 351 -22.13 4.06 19.95
CA VAL A 351 -21.12 3.14 20.49
C VAL A 351 -19.80 3.23 19.70
N MET A 352 -19.86 3.44 18.38
CA MET A 352 -18.65 3.52 17.53
C MET A 352 -17.91 4.86 17.66
N THR A 353 -18.62 5.92 18.04
CA THR A 353 -18.03 7.26 18.20
C THR A 353 -17.50 7.51 19.61
N ARG A 354 -17.84 6.67 20.60
CA ARG A 354 -17.36 6.79 21.97
C ARG A 354 -15.90 6.42 22.08
N LEU A 355 -15.13 7.30 22.70
CA LEU A 355 -13.72 7.05 23.01
C LEU A 355 -13.60 6.39 24.39
N ASN A 356 -12.68 5.43 24.52
CA ASN A 356 -12.33 4.84 25.80
C ASN A 356 -11.42 5.79 26.62
N VAL A 357 -11.03 5.35 27.82
CA VAL A 357 -10.14 6.10 28.73
C VAL A 357 -8.77 6.46 28.13
N ASN A 358 -8.37 5.78 27.04
CA ASN A 358 -7.12 6.03 26.31
C ASN A 358 -7.32 6.87 25.04
N GLY A 359 -8.51 7.45 24.84
CA GLY A 359 -8.85 8.27 23.67
C GLY A 359 -9.03 7.47 22.36
N MET A 360 -9.32 6.17 22.44
CA MET A 360 -9.45 5.27 21.29
C MET A 360 -10.91 4.85 21.04
N PRO A 361 -11.41 4.79 19.80
CA PRO A 361 -12.74 4.31 19.44
C PRO A 361 -12.80 2.78 19.52
N ALA A 362 -12.72 2.23 20.73
CA ALA A 362 -12.50 0.80 20.98
C ALA A 362 -13.54 -0.10 20.32
N ALA A 363 -14.83 0.25 20.38
CA ALA A 363 -15.89 -0.55 19.77
C ALA A 363 -15.74 -0.65 18.24
N ALA A 364 -15.40 0.45 17.58
CA ALA A 364 -15.17 0.47 16.14
C ALA A 364 -13.90 -0.31 15.77
N MET A 365 -12.85 -0.25 16.58
CA MET A 365 -11.62 -1.02 16.36
C MET A 365 -11.88 -2.54 16.49
N TRP A 366 -12.70 -2.97 17.45
CA TRP A 366 -13.08 -4.37 17.59
C TRP A 366 -13.99 -4.85 16.44
N LEU A 367 -14.91 -4.01 15.95
CA LEU A 367 -15.70 -4.31 14.76
C LEU A 367 -14.81 -4.47 13.52
N GLN A 368 -13.83 -3.57 13.33
CA GLN A 368 -12.84 -3.70 12.26
C GLN A 368 -12.04 -5.01 12.40
N CYS A 369 -11.59 -5.37 13.61
CA CYS A 369 -10.90 -6.62 13.89
C CYS A 369 -11.75 -7.85 13.49
N LEU A 370 -13.03 -7.84 13.86
CA LEU A 370 -13.97 -8.91 13.48
C LEU A 370 -14.11 -9.03 11.97
N LEU A 371 -14.31 -7.90 11.27
CA LEU A 371 -14.43 -7.89 9.80
C LEU A 371 -13.15 -8.43 9.14
N VAL A 372 -11.99 -7.92 9.53
CA VAL A 372 -10.70 -8.40 9.00
C VAL A 372 -10.51 -9.89 9.28
N GLY A 373 -10.78 -10.34 10.52
CA GLY A 373 -10.66 -11.73 10.91
C GLY A 373 -11.56 -12.68 10.11
N VAL A 374 -12.83 -12.28 9.89
CA VAL A 374 -13.78 -13.06 9.08
C VAL A 374 -13.28 -13.15 7.63
N PHE A 375 -12.85 -12.05 7.01
CA PHE A 375 -12.33 -12.09 5.64
C PHE A 375 -11.05 -12.93 5.53
N ILE A 376 -10.14 -12.86 6.49
CA ILE A 376 -8.93 -13.70 6.52
C ILE A 376 -9.32 -15.19 6.51
N VAL A 377 -10.24 -15.58 7.39
CA VAL A 377 -10.69 -16.98 7.47
C VAL A 377 -11.34 -17.42 6.16
N LEU A 378 -12.27 -16.62 5.62
CA LEU A 378 -12.96 -16.96 4.37
C LEU A 378 -11.98 -17.16 3.20
N VAL A 379 -10.99 -16.25 3.04
CA VAL A 379 -10.00 -16.38 1.96
C VAL A 379 -9.08 -17.59 2.20
N SER A 380 -8.67 -17.84 3.45
CA SER A 380 -7.74 -18.92 3.78
C SER A 380 -8.32 -20.32 3.64
N PHE A 381 -9.65 -20.45 3.73
CA PHE A 381 -10.36 -21.73 3.56
C PHE A 381 -10.82 -21.96 2.11
N GLY A 382 -10.39 -21.14 1.15
CA GLY A 382 -10.73 -21.28 -0.28
C GLY A 382 -10.05 -22.46 -0.98
N GLY A 383 -9.16 -23.22 -0.33
CA GLY A 383 -8.52 -24.41 -0.90
C GLY A 383 -7.31 -24.14 -1.81
N ASP A 384 -6.79 -22.93 -1.83
CA ASP A 384 -5.68 -22.53 -2.68
C ASP A 384 -4.32 -23.10 -2.23
N SER A 385 -3.42 -23.33 -3.20
CA SER A 385 -1.98 -23.48 -2.92
C SER A 385 -1.41 -22.19 -2.33
N ALA A 386 -0.26 -22.27 -1.63
CA ALA A 386 0.38 -21.08 -1.06
C ALA A 386 0.64 -19.98 -2.12
N SER A 387 1.08 -20.37 -3.32
CA SER A 387 1.32 -19.40 -4.40
C SER A 387 0.03 -18.72 -4.87
N ALA A 388 -1.04 -19.48 -5.13
CA ALA A 388 -2.34 -18.92 -5.51
C ALA A 388 -2.95 -18.05 -4.40
N PHE A 389 -2.83 -18.48 -3.15
CA PHE A 389 -3.30 -17.73 -1.99
C PHE A 389 -2.62 -16.35 -1.87
N TYR A 390 -1.28 -16.29 -1.88
CA TYR A 390 -0.57 -15.02 -1.77
C TYR A 390 -0.74 -14.13 -3.01
N ASN A 391 -0.88 -14.72 -4.21
CA ASN A 391 -1.23 -13.97 -5.41
C ASN A 391 -2.60 -13.30 -5.28
N LYS A 392 -3.63 -14.07 -4.91
CA LYS A 392 -5.00 -13.58 -4.68
C LYS A 392 -5.03 -12.44 -3.66
N LEU A 393 -4.38 -12.62 -2.50
CA LEU A 393 -4.30 -11.58 -1.48
C LEU A 393 -3.63 -10.30 -1.99
N THR A 394 -2.60 -10.42 -2.81
CA THR A 394 -1.89 -9.27 -3.37
C THR A 394 -2.75 -8.53 -4.39
N LEU A 395 -3.42 -9.25 -5.30
CA LEU A 395 -4.34 -8.66 -6.29
C LEU A 395 -5.52 -7.96 -5.61
N MET A 396 -6.13 -8.59 -4.60
CA MET A 396 -7.20 -7.96 -3.80
C MET A 396 -6.75 -6.64 -3.17
N ALA A 397 -5.56 -6.62 -2.55
CA ALA A 397 -5.01 -5.41 -1.94
C ALA A 397 -4.75 -4.33 -2.99
N ASN A 398 -4.12 -4.68 -4.11
CA ASN A 398 -3.78 -3.72 -5.17
C ASN A 398 -5.04 -3.08 -5.77
N VAL A 399 -6.04 -3.87 -6.14
CA VAL A 399 -7.32 -3.37 -6.69
C VAL A 399 -8.02 -2.49 -5.65
N SER A 400 -8.19 -2.97 -4.42
CA SER A 400 -8.90 -2.23 -3.38
C SER A 400 -8.21 -0.90 -3.02
N MET A 401 -6.88 -0.87 -2.98
CA MET A 401 -6.12 0.33 -2.63
C MET A 401 -6.08 1.37 -3.77
N THR A 402 -6.27 0.96 -5.02
CA THR A 402 -6.24 1.88 -6.16
C THR A 402 -7.59 2.46 -6.54
N LEU A 403 -8.70 1.77 -6.23
CA LEU A 403 -10.06 2.24 -6.53
C LEU A 403 -10.43 3.58 -5.87
N PRO A 404 -10.05 3.91 -4.62
CA PRO A 404 -10.34 5.20 -4.00
C PRO A 404 -9.76 6.40 -4.75
N TYR A 405 -8.69 6.21 -5.52
CA TYR A 405 -8.11 7.28 -6.35
C TYR A 405 -9.07 7.78 -7.42
N LEU A 406 -9.98 6.94 -7.91
CA LEU A 406 -11.04 7.34 -8.85
C LEU A 406 -11.96 8.39 -8.24
N PHE A 407 -12.40 8.19 -6.97
CA PHE A 407 -13.26 9.13 -6.27
C PHE A 407 -12.60 10.50 -6.10
N LEU A 408 -11.35 10.52 -5.63
CA LEU A 408 -10.58 11.74 -5.44
C LEU A 408 -10.33 12.46 -6.77
N THR A 409 -10.00 11.72 -7.82
CA THR A 409 -9.76 12.25 -9.16
C THR A 409 -11.03 12.83 -9.78
N ILE A 410 -12.18 12.12 -9.64
CA ILE A 410 -13.49 12.62 -10.11
C ILE A 410 -13.87 13.91 -9.39
N ALA A 411 -13.56 14.06 -8.09
CA ALA A 411 -13.89 15.25 -7.33
C ALA A 411 -13.10 16.50 -7.81
N PHE A 412 -11.93 16.32 -8.42
CA PHE A 412 -11.05 17.42 -8.78
C PHE A 412 -11.64 18.46 -9.77
N PRO A 413 -12.28 18.09 -10.90
CA PRO A 413 -12.92 19.06 -11.79
C PRO A 413 -14.04 19.86 -11.10
N PHE A 414 -14.82 19.21 -10.20
CA PHE A 414 -15.87 19.88 -9.43
C PHE A 414 -15.25 20.87 -8.43
N PHE A 415 -14.14 20.52 -7.78
CA PHE A 415 -13.36 21.43 -6.96
C PHE A 415 -12.89 22.64 -7.78
N LYS A 416 -12.38 22.42 -9.00
CA LYS A 416 -11.92 23.51 -9.90
C LYS A 416 -13.06 24.42 -10.35
N ALA A 417 -14.28 23.94 -10.39
CA ALA A 417 -15.45 24.76 -10.73
C ALA A 417 -15.89 25.74 -9.61
N LYS A 418 -15.41 25.57 -8.36
CA LYS A 418 -15.75 26.45 -7.23
C LYS A 418 -14.92 27.74 -7.27
N THR A 419 -15.41 28.80 -7.86
CA THR A 419 -14.68 30.05 -8.07
C THR A 419 -14.39 30.88 -6.81
N HIS A 420 -15.15 30.66 -5.73
CA HIS A 420 -15.04 31.40 -4.46
C HIS A 420 -13.97 30.88 -3.51
N LEU A 421 -13.31 29.77 -3.83
CA LEU A 421 -12.29 29.17 -2.95
C LEU A 421 -10.94 29.89 -3.08
N ASP A 422 -10.34 30.20 -1.93
CA ASP A 422 -8.93 30.63 -1.86
C ASP A 422 -8.03 29.45 -2.23
N ARG A 423 -7.26 29.58 -3.30
CA ARG A 423 -6.35 28.56 -3.82
C ARG A 423 -4.92 29.06 -3.82
N PRO A 424 -4.22 28.96 -2.70
CA PRO A 424 -2.85 29.45 -2.58
C PRO A 424 -1.88 28.74 -3.53
N PHE A 425 -2.23 27.50 -3.92
CA PHE A 425 -1.44 26.67 -4.80
C PHE A 425 -2.28 26.24 -6.01
N VAL A 426 -1.87 26.59 -7.22
CA VAL A 426 -2.56 26.26 -8.48
C VAL A 426 -1.54 25.85 -9.53
N ILE A 427 -1.60 24.60 -9.96
CA ILE A 427 -0.83 24.04 -11.08
C ILE A 427 -1.68 23.98 -12.35
N PHE A 428 -2.89 23.45 -12.24
CA PHE A 428 -3.82 23.31 -13.37
C PHE A 428 -4.61 24.61 -13.54
N LYS A 429 -4.05 25.59 -14.29
CA LYS A 429 -4.58 26.95 -14.35
C LYS A 429 -5.86 27.09 -15.17
N ASN A 430 -6.07 26.21 -16.15
CA ASN A 430 -7.21 26.29 -17.07
C ASN A 430 -8.01 25.00 -17.11
N ARG A 431 -9.24 25.08 -17.64
CA ARG A 431 -10.16 23.93 -17.76
C ARG A 431 -9.60 22.79 -18.62
N PRO A 432 -8.97 23.01 -19.78
CA PRO A 432 -8.36 21.94 -20.57
C PRO A 432 -7.29 21.17 -19.80
N SER A 433 -6.35 21.83 -19.13
CA SER A 433 -5.31 21.14 -18.35
C SER A 433 -5.88 20.35 -17.18
N THR A 434 -6.92 20.88 -16.51
CA THR A 434 -7.65 20.18 -15.46
C THR A 434 -8.31 18.90 -15.99
N LEU A 435 -9.06 19.00 -17.09
CA LEU A 435 -9.77 17.85 -17.68
C LEU A 435 -8.79 16.82 -18.27
N LEU A 436 -7.71 17.27 -18.91
CA LEU A 436 -6.67 16.37 -19.43
C LEU A 436 -6.02 15.56 -18.30
N ALA A 437 -5.54 16.23 -17.25
CA ALA A 437 -4.92 15.55 -16.12
C ALA A 437 -5.90 14.59 -15.42
N THR A 438 -7.14 15.03 -15.19
CA THR A 438 -8.20 14.18 -14.62
C THR A 438 -8.47 12.96 -15.52
N GLY A 439 -8.65 13.19 -16.82
CA GLY A 439 -8.93 12.13 -17.81
C GLY A 439 -7.80 11.11 -17.88
N VAL A 440 -6.55 11.55 -17.90
CA VAL A 440 -5.38 10.66 -17.92
C VAL A 440 -5.34 9.78 -16.67
N VAL A 441 -5.48 10.36 -15.47
CA VAL A 441 -5.45 9.58 -14.22
C VAL A 441 -6.64 8.60 -14.16
N LEU A 442 -7.85 9.05 -14.50
CA LEU A 442 -9.03 8.17 -14.53
C LEU A 442 -8.84 7.00 -15.50
N LEU A 443 -8.35 7.29 -16.71
CA LEU A 443 -8.10 6.27 -17.73
C LEU A 443 -7.08 5.26 -17.23
N VAL A 444 -5.93 5.70 -16.73
CA VAL A 444 -4.84 4.82 -16.29
C VAL A 444 -5.29 3.94 -15.11
N VAL A 445 -5.93 4.52 -14.09
CA VAL A 445 -6.37 3.76 -12.91
C VAL A 445 -7.51 2.81 -13.26
N THR A 446 -8.49 3.24 -14.07
CA THR A 446 -9.62 2.39 -14.50
C THR A 446 -9.11 1.23 -15.36
N PHE A 447 -8.27 1.54 -16.35
CA PHE A 447 -7.64 0.56 -17.22
C PHE A 447 -6.88 -0.51 -16.43
N ALA A 448 -5.97 -0.07 -15.53
CA ALA A 448 -5.18 -0.98 -14.71
C ALA A 448 -6.06 -1.92 -13.86
N ASN A 449 -7.10 -1.39 -13.21
CA ASN A 449 -8.01 -2.20 -12.42
C ASN A 449 -8.82 -3.19 -13.27
N ILE A 450 -9.35 -2.76 -14.42
CA ILE A 450 -10.10 -3.65 -15.31
C ILE A 450 -9.22 -4.82 -15.77
N PHE A 451 -8.01 -4.52 -16.28
CA PHE A 451 -7.10 -5.58 -16.76
C PHE A 451 -6.70 -6.54 -15.64
N THR A 452 -6.43 -6.04 -14.44
CA THR A 452 -6.11 -6.89 -13.29
C THR A 452 -7.26 -7.80 -12.88
N ILE A 453 -8.50 -7.28 -12.90
CA ILE A 453 -9.70 -8.05 -12.51
C ILE A 453 -10.01 -9.15 -13.54
N ILE A 454 -9.86 -8.87 -14.83
CA ILE A 454 -10.22 -9.85 -15.89
C ILE A 454 -9.09 -10.84 -16.19
N GLN A 455 -7.84 -10.50 -15.89
CA GLN A 455 -6.67 -11.34 -16.23
C GLN A 455 -6.78 -12.78 -15.73
N PRO A 456 -7.12 -13.08 -14.44
CA PRO A 456 -7.17 -14.46 -13.97
C PRO A 456 -8.18 -15.33 -14.75
N VAL A 457 -9.30 -14.73 -15.16
CA VAL A 457 -10.31 -15.44 -15.97
C VAL A 457 -9.80 -15.73 -17.36
N ILE A 458 -9.15 -14.76 -18.01
CA ILE A 458 -8.65 -14.91 -19.38
C ILE A 458 -7.48 -15.89 -19.44
N ASP A 459 -6.52 -15.79 -18.51
CA ASP A 459 -5.29 -16.58 -18.55
C ASP A 459 -5.50 -18.02 -18.05
N SER A 460 -6.37 -18.24 -17.07
CA SER A 460 -6.50 -19.55 -16.38
C SER A 460 -7.94 -19.98 -16.08
N GLY A 461 -8.96 -19.20 -16.45
CA GLY A 461 -10.35 -19.45 -16.06
C GLY A 461 -10.62 -19.29 -14.57
N ASP A 462 -9.75 -18.60 -13.83
CA ASP A 462 -9.85 -18.42 -12.39
C ASP A 462 -10.87 -17.33 -12.02
N TRP A 463 -12.16 -17.69 -12.03
CA TRP A 463 -13.24 -16.85 -11.57
C TRP A 463 -13.16 -16.54 -10.07
N ASN A 464 -12.56 -17.42 -9.27
CA ASN A 464 -12.48 -17.25 -7.83
C ASN A 464 -11.64 -16.02 -7.47
N SER A 465 -10.47 -15.84 -8.05
CA SER A 465 -9.64 -14.66 -7.84
C SER A 465 -10.36 -13.37 -8.28
N THR A 466 -11.03 -13.38 -9.44
CA THR A 466 -11.82 -12.24 -9.92
C THR A 466 -12.96 -11.89 -8.96
N LEU A 467 -13.71 -12.87 -8.47
CA LEU A 467 -14.81 -12.65 -7.53
C LEU A 467 -14.30 -12.03 -6.20
N TRP A 468 -13.16 -12.46 -5.71
CA TRP A 468 -12.56 -11.85 -4.51
C TRP A 468 -12.10 -10.40 -4.76
N MET A 469 -11.51 -10.10 -5.94
CA MET A 469 -11.08 -8.73 -6.29
C MET A 469 -12.27 -7.76 -6.40
N VAL A 470 -13.40 -8.22 -6.93
CA VAL A 470 -14.61 -7.38 -7.16
C VAL A 470 -15.54 -7.40 -5.96
N GLY A 471 -15.68 -8.54 -5.28
CA GLY A 471 -16.60 -8.76 -4.18
C GLY A 471 -16.37 -7.81 -3.01
N GLY A 472 -15.12 -7.60 -2.62
CA GLY A 472 -14.76 -6.64 -1.57
C GLY A 472 -15.22 -5.21 -1.87
N PRO A 473 -14.80 -4.60 -2.97
CA PRO A 473 -15.25 -3.27 -3.39
C PRO A 473 -16.78 -3.14 -3.51
N ILE A 474 -17.46 -4.12 -4.08
CA ILE A 474 -18.93 -4.11 -4.16
C ILE A 474 -19.55 -4.15 -2.77
N PHE A 475 -19.12 -5.09 -1.91
CA PHE A 475 -19.64 -5.23 -0.55
C PHE A 475 -19.51 -3.92 0.23
N PHE A 476 -18.30 -3.32 0.23
CA PHE A 476 -18.08 -2.08 0.97
C PHE A 476 -18.80 -0.87 0.37
N SER A 477 -18.98 -0.83 -0.95
CA SER A 477 -19.76 0.23 -1.61
C SER A 477 -21.25 0.14 -1.23
N LEU A 478 -21.82 -1.07 -1.24
CA LEU A 478 -23.21 -1.30 -0.82
C LEU A 478 -23.41 -1.00 0.66
N LEU A 479 -22.46 -1.37 1.51
CA LEU A 479 -22.48 -1.05 2.93
C LEU A 479 -22.45 0.47 3.16
N ALA A 480 -21.56 1.19 2.47
CA ALA A 480 -21.49 2.65 2.54
C ALA A 480 -22.81 3.31 2.10
N LEU A 481 -23.39 2.85 1.00
CA LEU A 481 -24.70 3.32 0.52
C LEU A 481 -25.79 3.07 1.57
N GLY A 482 -25.86 1.87 2.14
CA GLY A 482 -26.84 1.51 3.17
C GLY A 482 -26.73 2.39 4.42
N ILE A 483 -25.51 2.64 4.91
CA ILE A 483 -25.26 3.53 6.05
C ILE A 483 -25.72 4.95 5.73
N TYR A 484 -25.35 5.48 4.55
CA TYR A 484 -25.71 6.83 4.15
C TYR A 484 -27.23 7.01 3.95
N GLU A 485 -27.89 6.08 3.28
CA GLU A 485 -29.35 6.15 3.08
C GLU A 485 -30.13 5.99 4.38
N SER A 486 -29.65 5.15 5.30
CA SER A 486 -30.21 5.05 6.66
C SER A 486 -30.09 6.38 7.41
N TYR A 487 -28.92 7.04 7.34
CA TYR A 487 -28.69 8.37 7.91
C TYR A 487 -29.67 9.40 7.29
N ARG A 488 -29.78 9.44 5.97
CA ARG A 488 -30.68 10.38 5.25
C ARG A 488 -32.15 10.19 5.67
N ARG A 489 -32.59 8.94 5.81
CA ARG A 489 -33.96 8.64 6.28
C ARG A 489 -34.20 9.13 7.71
N ARG A 490 -33.24 8.94 8.62
CA ARG A 490 -33.32 9.41 10.00
C ARG A 490 -33.34 10.94 10.08
N MET A 491 -32.59 11.64 9.23
CA MET A 491 -32.65 13.09 9.12
C MET A 491 -34.00 13.58 8.60
N ALA A 492 -34.56 12.94 7.55
CA ALA A 492 -35.84 13.31 6.97
C ALA A 492 -37.04 13.04 7.90
N SER A 493 -36.95 12.05 8.80
CA SER A 493 -37.97 11.73 9.79
C SER A 493 -37.93 12.61 11.05
N GLY A 494 -36.99 13.57 11.15
CA GLY A 494 -36.80 14.39 12.34
C GLY A 494 -36.28 13.64 13.58
N ALA A 495 -35.91 12.37 13.42
CA ALA A 495 -35.36 11.54 14.51
C ALA A 495 -33.93 12.00 14.96
N LEU A 496 -33.29 12.89 14.19
CA LEU A 496 -32.02 13.53 14.53
C LEU A 496 -32.26 15.04 14.59
N VAL A 497 -32.24 15.62 15.78
CA VAL A 497 -32.14 17.07 15.96
C VAL A 497 -30.73 17.47 15.51
N MET A 498 -30.61 18.50 14.66
CA MET A 498 -29.31 19.03 14.26
C MET A 498 -28.59 19.49 15.56
N GLU A 499 -27.53 18.77 15.96
CA GLU A 499 -26.54 19.32 16.85
C GLU A 499 -25.77 20.38 16.03
N SER A 500 -26.12 21.64 16.26
CA SER A 500 -25.49 22.84 15.69
C SER A 500 -24.06 23.01 16.20
#